data_5a43a6dd8ee01301a9cfc5cc4d137aec
#
_entry.id   5a43a6dd8ee01301a9cfc5cc4d137aec
#
_cell.length_a   1.000
_cell.length_b   1.000
_cell.length_c   1.000
_cell.angle_alpha   90.00
_cell.angle_beta   90.00
_cell.angle_gamma   90.00
#
_symmetry.space_group_name_H-M   'P 1'
#
loop_
_entity.id
_entity.type
_entity.pdbx_description
1 polymer ?
#
loop_
_entity_poly.entity_id
_entity_poly.type
_entity_poly.pdbx_seq_one_letter_code
_entity_poly.pdbx_strand_id
1 'polypeptide(L)'
;HGSFSTLNDFGGRLNESSLIWVQGESNDSEKRRLETIQKIKQKKITIEGAVLIGRHCQIEDGARIVDSCIDNFTRIGKNAVVSNSAVMDRVIIGENAEVYDSIIGRHVVVNSSQRKPTKITAVSVIADDVKLEEGCSLTASKIYPHQYIRGEFQNQTIIAN
;
A
#
# COMPACT_ATOMS: atom_id res chain seq x y z
N HIS A 1 -0.85 16.74 13.58
CA HIS A 1 -0.86 15.49 14.31
C HIS A 1 -2.10 14.67 13.94
N GLY A 2 -1.92 13.42 13.57
CA GLY A 2 -3.01 12.48 13.37
C GLY A 2 -3.58 12.02 14.71
N SER A 3 -4.82 11.56 14.71
CA SER A 3 -5.38 10.91 15.89
C SER A 3 -5.08 9.42 15.85
N PHE A 4 -4.55 8.91 16.95
CA PHE A 4 -4.37 7.48 17.16
C PHE A 4 -5.71 6.91 17.59
N SER A 5 -6.26 5.99 16.80
CA SER A 5 -7.58 5.47 17.04
C SER A 5 -7.58 3.96 16.92
N THR A 6 -8.23 3.31 17.88
CA THR A 6 -8.62 1.90 17.72
C THR A 6 -9.93 1.86 16.95
N LEU A 7 -10.25 0.72 16.36
CA LEU A 7 -11.54 0.57 15.66
C LEU A 7 -12.74 0.76 16.60
N ASN A 8 -12.55 0.59 17.90
CA ASN A 8 -13.58 0.84 18.90
C ASN A 8 -13.95 2.32 18.98
N ASP A 9 -13.01 3.24 18.71
CA ASP A 9 -13.25 4.68 18.76
C ASP A 9 -14.20 5.15 17.66
N PHE A 10 -14.46 4.32 16.66
CA PHE A 10 -15.34 4.62 15.54
C PHE A 10 -16.70 3.87 15.60
N GLY A 11 -16.99 3.21 16.74
CA GLY A 11 -18.30 2.59 16.97
C GLY A 11 -18.57 1.30 16.21
N GLY A 12 -17.54 0.60 15.75
CA GLY A 12 -17.66 -0.68 15.07
C GLY A 12 -16.78 -1.76 15.69
N ARG A 13 -17.32 -2.93 15.96
CA ARG A 13 -16.54 -4.12 16.29
C ARG A 13 -15.86 -4.64 15.02
N LEU A 14 -14.78 -4.03 14.64
CA LEU A 14 -13.82 -4.63 13.76
C LEU A 14 -12.70 -5.09 14.68
N ASN A 15 -12.20 -6.24 14.51
CA ASN A 15 -11.19 -6.96 15.26
C ASN A 15 -10.55 -6.16 16.43
N GLU A 16 -10.80 -6.54 17.69
CA GLU A 16 -10.34 -5.81 18.90
C GLU A 16 -8.82 -5.61 18.98
N SER A 17 -8.06 -6.26 18.12
CA SER A 17 -6.60 -6.18 18.06
C SER A 17 -6.06 -5.23 16.97
N SER A 18 -6.91 -4.62 16.17
CA SER A 18 -6.44 -3.73 15.11
C SER A 18 -6.16 -2.32 15.62
N LEU A 19 -4.96 -1.83 15.34
CA LEU A 19 -4.52 -0.49 15.70
C LEU A 19 -4.28 0.29 14.41
N ILE A 20 -5.14 1.29 14.16
CA ILE A 20 -5.10 2.05 12.92
C ILE A 20 -4.81 3.50 13.22
N TRP A 21 -3.80 4.03 12.54
CA TRP A 21 -3.48 5.44 12.55
C TRP A 21 -3.73 6.00 11.14
N VAL A 22 -4.63 6.99 11.05
CA VAL A 22 -4.88 7.72 9.81
C VAL A 22 -4.65 9.20 10.07
N GLN A 23 -3.72 9.78 9.33
CA GLN A 23 -3.34 11.18 9.52
C GLN A 23 -4.23 12.15 8.73
N GLY A 24 -4.52 13.31 9.31
CA GLY A 24 -5.21 14.40 8.64
C GLY A 24 -5.09 15.69 9.46
N GLU A 25 -4.44 16.70 8.91
CA GLU A 25 -4.19 17.98 9.61
C GLU A 25 -4.76 19.20 8.90
N SER A 26 -5.11 19.07 7.64
CA SER A 26 -5.77 20.12 6.86
C SER A 26 -7.19 19.71 6.49
N ASN A 27 -8.02 20.64 6.04
CA ASN A 27 -9.38 20.33 5.64
C ASN A 27 -9.44 19.21 4.57
N ASP A 28 -8.53 19.25 3.60
CA ASP A 28 -8.50 18.25 2.54
C ASP A 28 -7.99 16.90 3.03
N SER A 29 -6.97 16.88 3.88
CA SER A 29 -6.46 15.64 4.47
C SER A 29 -7.44 15.03 5.46
N GLU A 30 -8.19 15.85 6.19
CA GLU A 30 -9.26 15.40 7.07
C GLU A 30 -10.38 14.75 6.26
N LYS A 31 -10.73 15.31 5.12
CA LYS A 31 -11.70 14.70 4.21
C LYS A 31 -11.28 13.30 3.77
N ARG A 32 -10.02 13.13 3.36
CA ARG A 32 -9.48 11.83 2.98
C ARG A 32 -9.46 10.84 4.14
N ARG A 33 -9.10 11.33 5.31
CA ARG A 33 -9.14 10.54 6.53
C ARG A 33 -10.55 10.00 6.81
N LEU A 34 -11.55 10.87 6.75
CA LEU A 34 -12.95 10.50 6.97
C LEU A 34 -13.45 9.51 5.91
N GLU A 35 -13.11 9.70 4.65
CA GLU A 35 -13.45 8.76 3.58
C GLU A 35 -12.88 7.37 3.86
N THR A 36 -11.62 7.29 4.26
CA THR A 36 -10.96 6.02 4.61
C THR A 36 -11.66 5.33 5.78
N ILE A 37 -11.94 6.07 6.85
CA ILE A 37 -12.64 5.55 8.03
C ILE A 37 -14.02 5.04 7.65
N GLN A 38 -14.73 5.78 6.82
CA GLN A 38 -16.06 5.38 6.37
C GLN A 38 -16.03 4.10 5.54
N LYS A 39 -15.06 3.95 4.66
CA LYS A 39 -14.85 2.72 3.88
C LYS A 39 -14.56 1.52 4.77
N ILE A 40 -13.79 1.71 5.83
CA ILE A 40 -13.54 0.65 6.82
C ILE A 40 -14.86 0.22 7.49
N LYS A 41 -15.64 1.18 7.95
CA LYS A 41 -16.93 0.91 8.60
C LYS A 41 -17.93 0.21 7.69
N GLN A 42 -17.95 0.60 6.43
CA GLN A 42 -18.85 0.02 5.41
C GLN A 42 -18.29 -1.30 4.84
N LYS A 43 -17.15 -1.75 5.32
CA LYS A 43 -16.49 -2.97 4.83
C LYS A 43 -16.15 -2.94 3.34
N LYS A 44 -15.96 -1.75 2.78
CA LYS A 44 -15.51 -1.58 1.40
C LYS A 44 -14.03 -1.86 1.26
N ILE A 45 -13.25 -1.60 2.30
CA ILE A 45 -11.84 -1.94 2.41
C ILE A 45 -11.62 -2.74 3.69
N THR A 46 -10.58 -3.55 3.71
CA THR A 46 -10.23 -4.39 4.86
C THR A 46 -8.90 -3.90 5.43
N ILE A 47 -8.93 -3.54 6.71
CA ILE A 47 -7.72 -3.12 7.44
C ILE A 47 -7.58 -4.05 8.65
N GLU A 48 -6.46 -4.74 8.76
CA GLU A 48 -6.22 -5.70 9.84
C GLU A 48 -4.84 -5.47 10.47
N GLY A 49 -4.74 -5.77 11.77
CA GLY A 49 -3.50 -5.66 12.52
C GLY A 49 -3.09 -4.22 12.79
N ALA A 50 -1.80 -3.95 12.82
CA ALA A 50 -1.24 -2.63 13.05
C ALA A 50 -1.01 -1.93 11.70
N VAL A 51 -1.82 -0.92 11.41
CA VAL A 51 -1.77 -0.21 10.12
C VAL A 51 -1.65 1.30 10.36
N LEU A 52 -0.71 1.91 9.65
CA LEU A 52 -0.51 3.35 9.65
C LEU A 52 -0.76 3.87 8.23
N ILE A 53 -1.67 4.84 8.10
CA ILE A 53 -2.01 5.47 6.83
C ILE A 53 -1.73 6.96 6.94
N GLY A 54 -0.85 7.45 6.09
CA GLY A 54 -0.45 8.84 6.06
C GLY A 54 -1.50 9.78 5.47
N ARG A 55 -1.13 11.04 5.34
CA ARG A 55 -2.02 12.11 4.83
C ARG A 55 -2.28 11.94 3.33
N HIS A 56 -3.47 12.32 2.91
CA HIS A 56 -3.89 12.34 1.50
C HIS A 56 -3.77 10.99 0.78
N CYS A 57 -3.82 9.90 1.54
CA CYS A 57 -3.84 8.57 0.92
C CYS A 57 -5.23 8.24 0.38
N GLN A 58 -5.27 7.56 -0.74
CA GLN A 58 -6.50 7.05 -1.34
C GLN A 58 -6.47 5.54 -1.35
N ILE A 59 -7.43 4.93 -0.65
CA ILE A 59 -7.57 3.48 -0.60
C ILE A 59 -8.85 3.13 -1.35
N GLU A 60 -8.71 2.44 -2.47
CA GLU A 60 -9.84 2.09 -3.32
C GLU A 60 -10.60 0.86 -2.81
N ASP A 61 -11.82 0.70 -3.30
CA ASP A 61 -12.70 -0.38 -2.84
C ASP A 61 -12.10 -1.76 -3.08
N GLY A 62 -12.32 -2.66 -2.14
CA GLY A 62 -11.79 -4.02 -2.19
C GLY A 62 -10.34 -4.17 -1.75
N ALA A 63 -9.63 -3.08 -1.51
CA ALA A 63 -8.26 -3.15 -1.06
C ALA A 63 -8.16 -3.74 0.35
N ARG A 64 -7.07 -4.46 0.59
CA ARG A 64 -6.78 -5.07 1.88
C ARG A 64 -5.38 -4.66 2.34
N ILE A 65 -5.29 -4.11 3.53
CA ILE A 65 -4.03 -3.68 4.13
C ILE A 65 -3.87 -4.35 5.49
N VAL A 66 -2.78 -5.08 5.68
CA VAL A 66 -2.52 -5.87 6.88
C VAL A 66 -1.12 -5.57 7.40
N ASP A 67 -1.02 -5.20 8.68
CA ASP A 67 0.27 -5.00 9.37
C ASP A 67 1.27 -4.17 8.54
N SER A 68 0.83 -3.05 7.99
CA SER A 68 1.61 -2.27 7.03
C SER A 68 1.57 -0.79 7.32
N CYS A 69 2.60 -0.09 6.84
CA CYS A 69 2.66 1.37 6.86
C CYS A 69 2.51 1.90 5.43
N ILE A 70 1.57 2.82 5.25
CA ILE A 70 1.34 3.52 3.98
C ILE A 70 1.63 5.00 4.21
N ASP A 71 2.65 5.52 3.58
CA ASP A 71 3.08 6.90 3.76
C ASP A 71 2.23 7.87 2.92
N ASN A 72 2.51 9.16 3.08
CA ASN A 72 1.68 10.25 2.55
C ASN A 72 1.50 10.22 1.03
N PHE A 73 0.34 10.69 0.56
CA PHE A 73 0.02 10.84 -0.87
C PHE A 73 0.09 9.53 -1.67
N THR A 74 -0.07 8.41 -1.02
CA THR A 74 -0.02 7.09 -1.67
C THR A 74 -1.42 6.64 -2.06
N ARG A 75 -1.52 5.98 -3.20
CA ARG A 75 -2.76 5.41 -3.69
C ARG A 75 -2.68 3.89 -3.74
N ILE A 76 -3.65 3.23 -3.15
CA ILE A 76 -3.80 1.78 -3.19
C ILE A 76 -5.02 1.46 -4.06
N GLY A 77 -4.81 0.78 -5.16
CA GLY A 77 -5.84 0.48 -6.15
C GLY A 77 -6.86 -0.56 -5.71
N LYS A 78 -7.91 -0.69 -6.49
CA LYS A 78 -9.00 -1.63 -6.22
C LYS A 78 -8.48 -3.05 -6.07
N ASN A 79 -8.97 -3.75 -5.06
CA ASN A 79 -8.65 -5.16 -4.80
C ASN A 79 -7.16 -5.43 -4.62
N ALA A 80 -6.33 -4.42 -4.42
CA ALA A 80 -4.92 -4.60 -4.12
C ALA A 80 -4.75 -5.10 -2.69
N VAL A 81 -3.69 -5.86 -2.48
CA VAL A 81 -3.31 -6.38 -1.15
C VAL A 81 -1.94 -5.85 -0.78
N VAL A 82 -1.82 -5.28 0.40
CA VAL A 82 -0.54 -4.86 0.98
C VAL A 82 -0.46 -5.47 2.37
N SER A 83 0.49 -6.37 2.56
CA SER A 83 0.62 -7.12 3.81
C SER A 83 2.07 -7.12 4.30
N ASN A 84 2.25 -6.84 5.58
CA ASN A 84 3.55 -6.84 6.26
C ASN A 84 4.60 -6.04 5.48
N SER A 85 4.23 -4.87 4.97
CA SER A 85 5.06 -4.09 4.05
C SER A 85 5.11 -2.62 4.46
N ALA A 86 6.16 -1.95 4.04
CA ALA A 86 6.30 -0.51 4.17
C ALA A 86 6.24 0.14 2.79
N VAL A 87 5.27 1.00 2.58
CA VAL A 87 5.06 1.73 1.34
C VAL A 87 5.34 3.21 1.62
N MET A 88 6.34 3.75 0.95
CA MET A 88 6.77 5.13 1.17
C MET A 88 5.81 6.13 0.50
N ASP A 89 6.17 7.40 0.54
CA ASP A 89 5.26 8.44 0.05
C ASP A 89 5.16 8.50 -1.48
N ARG A 90 4.03 8.99 -1.96
CA ARG A 90 3.73 9.20 -3.38
C ARG A 90 3.86 7.95 -4.24
N VAL A 91 3.54 6.80 -3.66
CA VAL A 91 3.53 5.52 -4.36
C VAL A 91 2.15 5.28 -4.97
N ILE A 92 2.12 4.66 -6.12
CA ILE A 92 0.87 4.20 -6.74
C ILE A 92 0.93 2.68 -6.84
N ILE A 93 0.03 2.02 -6.13
CA ILE A 93 -0.17 0.57 -6.23
C ILE A 93 -1.41 0.35 -7.09
N GLY A 94 -1.25 -0.28 -8.23
CA GLY A 94 -2.33 -0.53 -9.18
C GLY A 94 -3.35 -1.56 -8.69
N GLU A 95 -4.44 -1.67 -9.41
CA GLU A 95 -5.52 -2.60 -9.05
C GLU A 95 -5.04 -4.06 -9.09
N ASN A 96 -5.54 -4.87 -8.18
CA ASN A 96 -5.22 -6.29 -8.06
C ASN A 96 -3.74 -6.60 -7.81
N ALA A 97 -2.90 -5.61 -7.51
CA ALA A 97 -1.52 -5.84 -7.13
C ALA A 97 -1.45 -6.53 -5.77
N GLU A 98 -0.46 -7.38 -5.61
CA GLU A 98 -0.21 -8.09 -4.35
C GLU A 98 1.20 -7.77 -3.87
N VAL A 99 1.30 -7.16 -2.70
CA VAL A 99 2.56 -6.76 -2.09
C VAL A 99 2.67 -7.42 -0.72
N TYR A 100 3.62 -8.31 -0.56
CA TYR A 100 3.84 -9.06 0.69
C TYR A 100 5.30 -8.91 1.15
N ASP A 101 5.47 -8.65 2.44
CA ASP A 101 6.77 -8.72 3.12
C ASP A 101 7.86 -7.91 2.38
N SER A 102 7.53 -6.70 1.94
CA SER A 102 8.40 -5.93 1.06
C SER A 102 8.45 -4.46 1.45
N ILE A 103 9.45 -3.76 0.91
CA ILE A 103 9.64 -2.32 1.08
C ILE A 103 9.53 -1.67 -0.29
N ILE A 104 8.62 -0.71 -0.42
CA ILE A 104 8.38 0.04 -1.65
C ILE A 104 8.84 1.48 -1.44
N GLY A 105 9.83 1.92 -2.20
CA GLY A 105 10.42 3.25 -2.10
C GLY A 105 9.51 4.37 -2.63
N ARG A 106 9.97 5.60 -2.48
CA ARG A 106 9.20 6.80 -2.83
C ARG A 106 8.98 6.91 -4.33
N HIS A 107 7.84 7.45 -4.73
CA HIS A 107 7.50 7.68 -6.14
C HIS A 107 7.49 6.41 -7.00
N VAL A 108 7.43 5.25 -6.39
CA VAL A 108 7.32 3.99 -7.14
C VAL A 108 5.92 3.87 -7.73
N VAL A 109 5.85 3.42 -8.97
CA VAL A 109 4.59 3.10 -9.63
C VAL A 109 4.56 1.60 -9.90
N VAL A 110 3.63 0.92 -9.25
CA VAL A 110 3.37 -0.50 -9.47
C VAL A 110 2.15 -0.59 -10.37
N ASN A 111 2.36 -0.70 -11.67
CA ASN A 111 1.26 -0.91 -12.60
C ASN A 111 0.73 -2.33 -12.44
N SER A 112 -0.58 -2.46 -12.43
CA SER A 112 -1.23 -3.74 -12.22
C SER A 112 -2.67 -3.66 -12.72
N SER A 113 -3.18 -4.77 -13.20
CA SER A 113 -4.56 -4.87 -13.64
C SER A 113 -5.14 -6.24 -13.26
N GLN A 114 -6.45 -6.38 -13.37
CA GLN A 114 -7.10 -7.66 -13.12
C GLN A 114 -6.60 -8.76 -14.06
N ARG A 115 -6.31 -8.41 -15.30
CA ARG A 115 -5.80 -9.35 -16.31
C ARG A 115 -4.34 -9.72 -16.09
N LYS A 116 -3.55 -8.75 -15.63
CA LYS A 116 -2.11 -8.91 -15.39
C LYS A 116 -1.77 -8.35 -14.01
N PRO A 117 -2.10 -9.07 -12.96
CA PRO A 117 -1.75 -8.60 -11.61
C PRO A 117 -0.25 -8.66 -11.38
N THR A 118 0.27 -7.62 -10.78
CA THR A 118 1.67 -7.51 -10.37
C THR A 118 1.83 -8.07 -8.96
N LYS A 119 2.85 -8.89 -8.76
CA LYS A 119 3.11 -9.54 -7.47
C LYS A 119 4.52 -9.24 -6.99
N ILE A 120 4.62 -8.79 -5.75
CA ILE A 120 5.88 -8.49 -5.09
C ILE A 120 5.89 -9.26 -3.77
N THR A 121 6.82 -10.17 -3.63
CA THR A 121 6.85 -11.07 -2.47
C THR A 121 8.26 -11.25 -1.88
N ALA A 122 8.32 -11.70 -0.73
CA ALA A 122 9.26 -12.20 0.26
C ALA A 122 10.77 -12.25 -0.04
N VAL A 123 11.58 -11.44 0.42
CA VAL A 123 11.51 -10.04 0.84
C VAL A 123 12.06 -9.22 -0.30
N SER A 124 11.26 -8.40 -0.93
CA SER A 124 11.73 -7.54 -2.00
C SER A 124 11.89 -6.10 -1.52
N VAL A 125 12.89 -5.42 -2.04
CA VAL A 125 13.14 -4.01 -1.78
C VAL A 125 13.16 -3.28 -3.11
N ILE A 126 12.22 -2.37 -3.30
CA ILE A 126 12.13 -1.55 -4.50
C ILE A 126 12.50 -0.12 -4.11
N ALA A 127 13.59 0.38 -4.67
CA ALA A 127 14.07 1.72 -4.36
C ALA A 127 13.26 2.81 -5.07
N ASP A 128 13.64 4.05 -4.85
CA ASP A 128 12.85 5.22 -5.30
C ASP A 128 12.76 5.33 -6.82
N ASP A 129 11.67 5.90 -7.29
CA ASP A 129 11.44 6.23 -8.72
C ASP A 129 11.48 5.02 -9.65
N VAL A 130 11.09 3.86 -9.17
CA VAL A 130 10.99 2.64 -9.97
C VAL A 130 9.56 2.51 -10.52
N LYS A 131 9.45 2.09 -11.77
CA LYS A 131 8.18 1.72 -12.37
C LYS A 131 8.18 0.23 -12.71
N LEU A 132 7.16 -0.46 -12.25
CA LEU A 132 6.91 -1.85 -12.60
C LEU A 132 5.79 -1.92 -13.62
N GLU A 133 6.02 -2.67 -14.70
CA GLU A 133 4.98 -2.94 -15.69
C GLU A 133 3.94 -3.92 -15.12
N GLU A 134 2.71 -3.82 -15.59
CA GLU A 134 1.66 -4.76 -15.16
C GLU A 134 2.07 -6.21 -15.45
N GLY A 135 1.72 -7.11 -14.55
CA GLY A 135 2.08 -8.52 -14.64
C GLY A 135 3.50 -8.83 -14.16
N CYS A 136 4.25 -7.83 -13.74
CA CYS A 136 5.58 -8.06 -13.16
C CYS A 136 5.50 -8.94 -11.90
N SER A 137 6.45 -9.84 -11.74
CA SER A 137 6.53 -10.71 -10.57
C SER A 137 7.93 -10.63 -9.96
N LEU A 138 8.02 -10.15 -8.72
CA LEU A 138 9.27 -10.01 -7.99
C LEU A 138 9.22 -10.87 -6.73
N THR A 139 10.20 -11.75 -6.57
CA THR A 139 10.37 -12.55 -5.37
C THR A 139 11.79 -12.38 -4.85
N ALA A 140 11.92 -11.96 -3.59
CA ALA A 140 13.21 -11.80 -2.92
C ALA A 140 14.23 -11.01 -3.77
N SER A 141 13.77 -9.93 -4.41
CA SER A 141 14.56 -9.16 -5.35
C SER A 141 14.79 -7.73 -4.89
N LYS A 142 15.91 -7.15 -5.26
CA LYS A 142 16.26 -5.76 -4.94
C LYS A 142 16.34 -4.97 -6.24
N ILE A 143 15.60 -3.88 -6.31
CA ILE A 143 15.58 -3.00 -7.48
C ILE A 143 16.17 -1.65 -7.07
N TYR A 144 17.23 -1.23 -7.74
CA TYR A 144 17.87 0.06 -7.50
C TYR A 144 17.03 1.20 -8.10
N PRO A 145 17.28 2.46 -7.69
CA PRO A 145 16.47 3.58 -8.13
C PRO A 145 16.45 3.81 -9.64
N HIS A 146 15.38 4.46 -10.12
CA HIS A 146 15.24 4.94 -11.50
C HIS A 146 15.21 3.84 -12.55
N GLN A 147 14.60 2.69 -12.22
CA GLN A 147 14.47 1.56 -13.14
C GLN A 147 13.06 1.43 -13.68
N TYR A 148 12.94 0.94 -14.90
CA TYR A 148 11.70 0.46 -15.47
C TYR A 148 11.80 -1.06 -15.61
N ILE A 149 10.92 -1.79 -14.92
CA ILE A 149 11.04 -3.24 -14.74
C ILE A 149 9.82 -3.94 -15.33
N ARG A 150 10.08 -5.00 -16.09
CA ARG A 150 9.06 -5.88 -16.62
C ARG A 150 9.51 -7.33 -16.49
N GLY A 151 8.56 -8.25 -16.40
CA GLY A 151 8.81 -9.70 -16.35
C GLY A 151 8.92 -10.25 -14.95
N GLU A 152 9.60 -11.37 -14.83
CA GLU A 152 9.71 -12.13 -13.60
C GLU A 152 11.15 -12.18 -13.10
N PHE A 153 11.33 -11.93 -11.80
CA PHE A 153 12.65 -11.93 -11.16
C PHE A 153 12.58 -12.65 -9.84
N GLN A 154 13.54 -13.55 -9.60
CA GLN A 154 13.67 -14.29 -8.35
C GLN A 154 15.10 -14.16 -7.85
N ASN A 155 15.27 -13.74 -6.59
CA ASN A 155 16.56 -13.63 -5.93
C ASN A 155 17.57 -12.80 -6.73
N GLN A 156 17.12 -11.71 -7.37
CA GLN A 156 17.98 -10.87 -8.21
C GLN A 156 18.15 -9.48 -7.63
N THR A 157 19.30 -8.89 -7.94
CA THR A 157 19.57 -7.47 -7.68
C THR A 157 19.73 -6.76 -9.02
N ILE A 158 18.86 -5.79 -9.29
CA ILE A 158 18.86 -5.04 -10.54
C ILE A 158 19.39 -3.65 -10.27
N ILE A 159 20.57 -3.34 -10.77
CA ILE A 159 21.29 -2.07 -10.55
C ILE A 159 21.04 -1.11 -11.71
N ALA A 160 20.93 -1.62 -12.92
CA ALA A 160 20.70 -0.84 -14.13
C ALA A 160 20.00 -1.70 -15.17
N ASN A 161 19.19 -1.03 -15.97
CA ASN A 161 18.51 -1.61 -17.14
C ASN A 161 19.15 -1.13 -18.42
#